data_07e29be1626b1ac12a72e50752a252fd
#
_entry.id   07e29be1626b1ac12a72e50752a252fd
#
_cell.length_a   1.000
_cell.length_b   1.000
_cell.length_c   1.000
_cell.angle_alpha   90.00
_cell.angle_beta   90.00
_cell.angle_gamma   90.00
#
_symmetry.space_group_name_H-M   'P 1'
#
loop_
_entity.id
_entity.type
_entity.pdbx_description
1 polymer ?
#
loop_
_entity_poly.entity_id
_entity_poly.type
_entity_poly.pdbx_seq_one_letter_code
_entity_poly.pdbx_strand_id
1 'polypeptide(L)'
;TWANGYDAAGQPHFDVQAANLAWQEGKVIVVQAYNTHPAPGESEAPEGFTVDKLLNGVYDAELRRFAGELRQYGKPTFFISGREPNGIGADYFGGFGPTGDKSLQWAIENKRGFAEFNPSTLPYSALYSDIGTPQVCDGVERLKAAQRYYYDFFFRREGLKFLTFDSMGWAVHQLNQIDYDVADLPATVDKTYAKQLLQSCHSFANFYPGDQYVDWVSLDFYMIDYYAKDWPGLTQDYVIPIEDHFAALDAVLREVQTVAPNKPVFFMEFGFPDGMQQSSSWAAQKITTGLSRIIAGYPQINGFAMWSGHP
;
A
#
# COMPACT_ATOMS: atom_id res chain seq x y z
N THR A 1 3.84 -15.58 5.32
CA THR A 1 2.49 -15.96 5.79
C THR A 1 1.86 -14.81 6.53
N TRP A 2 0.65 -14.40 6.16
CA TRP A 2 -0.16 -13.42 6.88
C TRP A 2 -0.71 -14.02 8.16
N ALA A 3 -0.63 -13.31 9.27
CA ALA A 3 -0.98 -13.81 10.60
C ALA A 3 -1.81 -12.83 11.44
N ASN A 4 -2.47 -11.89 10.80
CA ASN A 4 -3.38 -10.99 11.48
C ASN A 4 -4.83 -11.28 11.10
N GLY A 5 -5.71 -10.95 11.98
CA GLY A 5 -7.15 -11.05 11.80
C GLY A 5 -7.85 -10.09 12.74
N TYR A 6 -9.14 -10.23 12.78
CA TYR A 6 -9.97 -9.51 13.75
C TYR A 6 -10.58 -10.51 14.70
N ASP A 7 -10.69 -10.15 15.97
CA ASP A 7 -11.46 -10.92 16.93
C ASP A 7 -12.98 -10.78 16.69
N ALA A 8 -13.78 -11.49 17.45
CA ALA A 8 -15.24 -11.45 17.34
C ALA A 8 -15.84 -10.05 17.60
N ALA A 9 -15.07 -9.12 18.14
CA ALA A 9 -15.46 -7.73 18.37
C ALA A 9 -14.94 -6.79 17.26
N GLY A 10 -14.32 -7.33 16.20
CA GLY A 10 -13.74 -6.55 15.11
C GLY A 10 -12.46 -5.81 15.49
N GLN A 11 -11.78 -6.22 16.57
CA GLN A 11 -10.54 -5.60 17.00
C GLN A 11 -9.33 -6.33 16.39
N PRO A 12 -8.24 -5.63 16.06
CA PRO A 12 -7.02 -6.26 15.60
C PRO A 12 -6.56 -7.36 16.55
N HIS A 13 -6.32 -8.54 16.02
CA HIS A 13 -5.91 -9.71 16.76
C HIS A 13 -4.76 -10.43 16.05
N PHE A 14 -3.75 -10.82 16.80
CA PHE A 14 -2.64 -11.59 16.28
C PHE A 14 -2.68 -13.02 16.85
N ASP A 15 -2.90 -13.99 15.96
CA ASP A 15 -2.92 -15.39 16.34
C ASP A 15 -1.50 -15.93 16.60
N VAL A 16 -1.09 -15.83 17.86
CA VAL A 16 0.21 -16.31 18.35
C VAL A 16 0.41 -17.79 18.07
N GLN A 17 -0.66 -18.60 18.14
CA GLN A 17 -0.55 -20.04 17.91
C GLN A 17 -0.28 -20.35 16.44
N ALA A 18 -1.07 -19.79 15.54
CA ALA A 18 -0.85 -19.95 14.10
C ALA A 18 0.53 -19.40 13.67
N ALA A 19 0.93 -18.27 14.22
CA ALA A 19 2.27 -17.69 13.95
C ALA A 19 3.41 -18.60 14.41
N ASN A 20 3.28 -19.24 15.57
CA ASN A 20 4.28 -20.19 16.06
C ASN A 20 4.35 -21.46 15.17
N LEU A 21 3.21 -21.95 14.69
CA LEU A 21 3.20 -23.08 13.77
C LEU A 21 3.92 -22.72 12.44
N ALA A 22 3.58 -21.58 11.87
CA ALA A 22 4.26 -21.10 10.65
C ALA A 22 5.77 -20.94 10.85
N TRP A 23 6.22 -20.42 11.99
CA TRP A 23 7.63 -20.32 12.31
C TRP A 23 8.32 -21.68 12.40
N GLN A 24 7.68 -22.70 12.97
CA GLN A 24 8.20 -24.07 13.03
C GLN A 24 8.35 -24.68 11.62
N GLU A 25 7.56 -24.23 10.66
CA GLU A 25 7.67 -24.58 9.24
C GLU A 25 8.72 -23.74 8.49
N GLY A 26 9.48 -22.91 9.17
CA GLY A 26 10.51 -22.05 8.56
C GLY A 26 9.95 -20.80 7.86
N LYS A 27 8.72 -20.41 8.14
CA LYS A 27 8.06 -19.25 7.54
C LYS A 27 8.23 -18.01 8.41
N VAL A 28 8.50 -16.87 7.78
CA VAL A 28 8.45 -15.57 8.44
C VAL A 28 7.02 -15.02 8.32
N ILE A 29 6.58 -14.37 9.39
CA ILE A 29 5.23 -13.79 9.47
C ILE A 29 5.26 -12.37 8.94
N VAL A 30 4.22 -12.03 8.18
CA VAL A 30 3.87 -10.66 7.83
C VAL A 30 2.60 -10.29 8.61
N VAL A 31 2.60 -9.14 9.24
CA VAL A 31 1.50 -8.66 10.07
C VAL A 31 1.13 -7.23 9.74
N GLN A 32 -0.16 -6.94 9.85
CA GLN A 32 -0.72 -5.60 9.68
C GLN A 32 -1.62 -5.28 10.87
N ALA A 33 -1.49 -4.11 11.47
CA ALA A 33 -2.24 -3.75 12.68
C ALA A 33 -3.73 -3.47 12.41
N TYR A 34 -4.03 -2.83 11.30
CA TYR A 34 -5.38 -2.61 10.82
C TYR A 34 -5.43 -2.92 9.34
N ASN A 35 -6.37 -3.76 8.96
CA ASN A 35 -6.67 -3.93 7.55
C ASN A 35 -7.57 -2.78 7.11
N THR A 36 -7.01 -1.94 6.30
CA THR A 36 -7.69 -0.79 5.74
C THR A 36 -8.30 -1.11 4.40
N HIS A 37 -8.06 -2.33 3.98
CA HIS A 37 -8.54 -2.89 2.74
C HIS A 37 -9.20 -4.24 3.05
N PRO A 38 -10.51 -4.29 3.26
CA PRO A 38 -11.20 -5.56 3.31
C PRO A 38 -11.06 -6.23 1.94
N ALA A 39 -10.56 -7.45 1.91
CA ALA A 39 -10.70 -8.27 0.71
C ALA A 39 -12.20 -8.46 0.41
N PRO A 40 -12.60 -8.65 -0.85
CA PRO A 40 -13.99 -8.94 -1.16
C PRO A 40 -14.50 -10.10 -0.31
N GLY A 41 -15.48 -9.84 0.57
CA GLY A 41 -16.04 -10.82 1.49
C GLY A 41 -15.46 -10.85 2.90
N GLU A 42 -14.39 -10.06 3.18
CA GLU A 42 -13.94 -9.79 4.55
C GLU A 42 -14.72 -8.62 5.14
N SER A 43 -14.89 -8.63 6.45
CA SER A 43 -15.55 -7.53 7.14
C SER A 43 -14.71 -6.25 6.95
N GLU A 44 -15.38 -5.18 6.58
CA GLU A 44 -14.80 -3.84 6.49
C GLU A 44 -13.96 -3.52 7.73
N ALA A 45 -12.96 -2.64 7.57
CA ALA A 45 -12.30 -2.04 8.72
C ALA A 45 -13.38 -1.61 9.73
N PRO A 46 -13.13 -1.77 11.05
CA PRO A 46 -14.14 -1.49 12.05
C PRO A 46 -14.85 -0.20 11.72
N GLU A 47 -16.18 -0.25 11.70
CA GLU A 47 -17.00 0.90 11.33
C GLU A 47 -16.49 2.15 12.04
N GLY A 48 -16.04 3.14 11.26
CA GLY A 48 -15.48 4.37 11.80
C GLY A 48 -13.97 4.42 12.02
N PHE A 49 -13.16 3.45 11.50
CA PHE A 49 -11.71 3.65 11.46
C PHE A 49 -11.36 4.83 10.54
N THR A 50 -10.55 5.73 11.02
CA THR A 50 -9.97 6.81 10.23
C THR A 50 -8.51 7.05 10.63
N VAL A 51 -7.71 7.50 9.66
CA VAL A 51 -6.31 7.88 9.93
C VAL A 51 -6.23 9.00 10.96
N ASP A 52 -7.15 9.96 10.93
CA ASP A 52 -7.19 11.04 11.91
C ASP A 52 -7.41 10.54 13.34
N LYS A 53 -8.28 9.57 13.54
CA LYS A 53 -8.45 8.93 14.86
C LYS A 53 -7.19 8.19 15.30
N LEU A 54 -6.52 7.50 14.35
CA LEU A 54 -5.24 6.85 14.62
C LEU A 54 -4.20 7.88 15.11
N LEU A 55 -4.00 8.95 14.35
CA LEU A 55 -3.02 9.99 14.66
C LEU A 55 -3.34 10.74 15.96
N ASN A 56 -4.60 10.78 16.36
CA ASN A 56 -5.06 11.31 17.64
C ASN A 56 -4.96 10.30 18.80
N GLY A 57 -4.48 9.09 18.55
CA GLY A 57 -4.27 8.07 19.59
C GLY A 57 -5.55 7.38 20.08
N VAL A 58 -6.65 7.52 19.35
CA VAL A 58 -7.95 6.92 19.71
C VAL A 58 -7.83 5.40 19.83
N TYR A 59 -6.96 4.79 19.04
CA TYR A 59 -6.77 3.33 19.00
C TYR A 59 -5.58 2.83 19.84
N ASP A 60 -4.97 3.68 20.66
CA ASP A 60 -3.77 3.31 21.42
C ASP A 60 -3.98 2.12 22.37
N ALA A 61 -5.18 1.97 22.92
CA ALA A 61 -5.49 0.85 23.79
C ALA A 61 -5.51 -0.49 23.03
N GLU A 62 -6.14 -0.50 21.88
CA GLU A 62 -6.21 -1.66 20.98
C GLU A 62 -4.84 -2.02 20.42
N LEU A 63 -4.09 -1.02 19.95
CA LEU A 63 -2.74 -1.21 19.46
C LEU A 63 -1.79 -1.76 20.56
N ARG A 64 -1.98 -1.34 21.82
CA ARG A 64 -1.19 -1.86 22.94
C ARG A 64 -1.53 -3.31 23.26
N ARG A 65 -2.80 -3.68 23.16
CA ARG A 65 -3.21 -5.08 23.28
C ARG A 65 -2.57 -5.93 22.18
N PHE A 66 -2.64 -5.49 20.94
CA PHE A 66 -2.02 -6.14 19.79
C PHE A 66 -0.48 -6.24 19.93
N ALA A 67 0.16 -5.19 20.44
CA ALA A 67 1.58 -5.21 20.78
C ALA A 67 1.92 -6.28 21.86
N GLY A 68 1.02 -6.49 22.81
CA GLY A 68 1.12 -7.55 23.81
C GLY A 68 1.13 -8.95 23.20
N GLU A 69 0.25 -9.18 22.23
CA GLU A 69 0.18 -10.45 21.50
C GLU A 69 1.45 -10.68 20.64
N LEU A 70 1.91 -9.65 19.93
CA LEU A 70 3.18 -9.70 19.19
C LEU A 70 4.37 -9.99 20.12
N ARG A 71 4.39 -9.43 21.30
CA ARG A 71 5.45 -9.66 22.29
C ARG A 71 5.46 -11.12 22.79
N GLN A 72 4.31 -11.76 22.89
CA GLN A 72 4.23 -13.19 23.23
C GLN A 72 4.84 -14.06 22.14
N TYR A 73 4.67 -13.67 20.89
CA TYR A 73 5.33 -14.35 19.77
C TYR A 73 6.83 -14.10 19.75
N GLY A 74 7.26 -12.85 19.82
CA GLY A 74 8.63 -12.41 20.07
C GLY A 74 9.68 -12.81 19.01
N LYS A 75 9.27 -13.14 17.80
CA LYS A 75 10.17 -13.59 16.72
C LYS A 75 10.20 -12.57 15.58
N PRO A 76 11.25 -12.59 14.72
CA PRO A 76 11.33 -11.71 13.56
C PRO A 76 10.03 -11.68 12.76
N THR A 77 9.51 -10.49 12.55
CA THR A 77 8.19 -10.28 11.94
C THR A 77 8.24 -9.06 11.03
N PHE A 78 7.74 -9.19 9.82
CA PHE A 78 7.50 -8.06 8.93
C PHE A 78 6.22 -7.35 9.36
N PHE A 79 6.30 -6.05 9.49
CA PHE A 79 5.16 -5.20 9.82
C PHE A 79 4.82 -4.29 8.65
N ILE A 80 3.61 -4.41 8.15
CA ILE A 80 3.06 -3.56 7.10
C ILE A 80 2.04 -2.62 7.72
N SER A 81 2.21 -1.31 7.52
CA SER A 81 1.30 -0.30 8.05
C SER A 81 0.05 -0.09 7.18
N GLY A 82 0.07 -0.56 5.96
CA GLY A 82 -1.01 -0.53 4.99
C GLY A 82 -0.62 -1.32 3.75
N ARG A 83 -1.59 -1.60 2.88
CA ARG A 83 -1.38 -2.31 1.63
C ARG A 83 -1.94 -1.50 0.48
N GLU A 84 -1.20 -1.39 -0.61
CA GLU A 84 -1.59 -0.71 -1.83
C GLU A 84 -2.19 0.71 -1.59
N PRO A 85 -1.48 1.58 -0.86
CA PRO A 85 -2.03 2.86 -0.43
C PRO A 85 -2.30 3.81 -1.59
N ASN A 86 -1.72 3.55 -2.74
CA ASN A 86 -1.89 4.28 -3.98
C ASN A 86 -3.03 3.74 -4.86
N GLY A 87 -3.83 2.82 -4.36
CA GLY A 87 -5.05 2.37 -5.02
C GLY A 87 -5.99 3.55 -5.27
N ILE A 88 -6.45 3.68 -6.53
CA ILE A 88 -7.11 4.90 -7.01
C ILE A 88 -8.62 4.89 -6.75
N GLY A 89 -9.23 3.71 -6.78
CA GLY A 89 -10.68 3.56 -6.64
C GLY A 89 -11.18 3.61 -5.22
N ALA A 90 -10.30 3.87 -4.28
CA ALA A 90 -10.67 3.55 -2.95
C ALA A 90 -10.92 4.78 -2.12
N ASP A 91 -11.99 4.71 -1.51
CA ASP A 91 -12.24 5.04 -0.13
C ASP A 91 -11.15 4.49 0.82
N TYR A 92 -10.04 4.03 0.25
CA TYR A 92 -8.85 3.57 0.93
C TYR A 92 -8.15 4.73 1.61
N PHE A 93 -7.22 4.47 2.45
CA PHE A 93 -6.43 5.46 3.17
C PHE A 93 -5.90 6.59 2.36
N GLY A 94 -5.55 6.32 1.12
CA GLY A 94 -5.18 7.29 0.14
C GLY A 94 -6.36 8.03 -0.47
N GLY A 95 -7.56 7.85 0.07
CA GLY A 95 -8.66 8.69 -0.29
C GLY A 95 -8.19 10.13 -0.29
N PHE A 96 -8.51 10.87 -1.32
CA PHE A 96 -8.10 12.26 -1.46
C PHE A 96 -8.73 13.18 -0.38
N GLY A 97 -9.39 12.62 0.62
CA GLY A 97 -10.08 13.36 1.67
C GLY A 97 -9.40 13.33 3.02
N PRO A 98 -9.65 14.32 3.86
CA PRO A 98 -9.13 14.42 5.21
C PRO A 98 -9.54 13.25 6.11
N THR A 99 -10.59 12.55 5.75
CA THR A 99 -11.15 11.42 6.51
C THR A 99 -11.15 10.11 5.73
N GLY A 100 -10.63 10.10 4.50
CA GLY A 100 -10.80 8.99 3.56
C GLY A 100 -12.15 8.97 2.84
N ASP A 101 -13.07 9.85 3.24
CA ASP A 101 -14.48 9.82 2.78
C ASP A 101 -14.70 10.51 1.43
N LYS A 102 -13.66 11.13 0.84
CA LYS A 102 -13.84 11.95 -0.35
C LYS A 102 -13.12 11.34 -1.53
N SER A 103 -13.94 10.94 -2.49
CA SER A 103 -13.49 10.33 -3.74
C SER A 103 -12.65 11.28 -4.59
N LEU A 104 -11.88 10.70 -5.51
CA LEU A 104 -11.24 11.42 -6.61
C LEU A 104 -12.20 12.39 -7.30
N GLN A 105 -13.46 11.98 -7.52
CA GLN A 105 -14.50 12.83 -8.09
C GLN A 105 -14.68 14.11 -7.30
N TRP A 106 -14.76 14.02 -5.97
CA TRP A 106 -14.89 15.21 -5.13
C TRP A 106 -13.70 16.16 -5.26
N ALA A 107 -12.47 15.63 -5.29
CA ALA A 107 -11.27 16.44 -5.45
C ALA A 107 -11.27 17.23 -6.76
N ILE A 108 -11.70 16.57 -7.83
CA ILE A 108 -11.78 17.14 -9.16
C ILE A 108 -12.86 18.22 -9.22
N GLU A 109 -14.07 17.95 -8.73
CA GLU A 109 -15.20 18.87 -8.73
C GLU A 109 -14.93 20.14 -7.93
N ASN A 110 -14.21 20.01 -6.83
CA ASN A 110 -13.90 21.13 -5.95
C ASN A 110 -12.59 21.84 -6.33
N LYS A 111 -11.83 21.34 -7.31
CA LYS A 111 -10.50 21.85 -7.71
C LYS A 111 -9.60 22.14 -6.51
N ARG A 112 -9.76 21.35 -5.49
CA ARG A 112 -9.02 21.43 -4.25
C ARG A 112 -8.19 20.17 -4.08
N GLY A 113 -6.93 20.38 -3.77
CA GLY A 113 -6.30 19.57 -2.79
C GLY A 113 -7.15 19.62 -1.52
N PHE A 114 -7.15 18.59 -0.73
CA PHE A 114 -8.00 18.43 0.44
C PHE A 114 -7.64 19.43 1.54
N ALA A 115 -8.51 19.50 2.54
CA ALA A 115 -8.29 20.27 3.73
C ALA A 115 -6.88 20.01 4.26
N GLU A 116 -6.13 21.05 4.45
CA GLU A 116 -4.74 21.07 4.85
C GLU A 116 -4.48 20.09 6.00
N PHE A 117 -3.64 19.09 5.76
CA PHE A 117 -3.13 18.28 6.85
C PHE A 117 -2.25 19.16 7.75
N ASN A 118 -2.76 19.49 8.91
CA ASN A 118 -2.02 20.28 9.89
C ASN A 118 -1.60 19.41 11.07
N PRO A 119 -0.40 18.83 11.02
CA PRO A 119 0.08 17.96 12.09
C PRO A 119 0.41 18.69 13.40
N SER A 120 0.46 20.02 13.40
CA SER A 120 0.86 20.79 14.59
C SER A 120 -0.09 20.64 15.78
N THR A 121 -1.34 20.27 15.51
CA THR A 121 -2.38 20.06 16.53
C THR A 121 -2.46 18.63 17.04
N LEU A 122 -1.71 17.70 16.41
CA LEU A 122 -1.76 16.29 16.74
C LEU A 122 -0.87 15.96 17.96
N PRO A 123 -1.26 14.96 18.76
CA PRO A 123 -0.31 14.29 19.65
C PRO A 123 0.90 13.83 18.84
N TYR A 124 2.10 13.95 19.39
CA TYR A 124 3.33 13.57 18.69
C TYR A 124 3.66 14.38 17.44
N SER A 125 3.22 15.64 17.34
CA SER A 125 3.44 16.54 16.20
C SER A 125 4.90 16.61 15.74
N ALA A 126 5.87 16.35 16.61
CA ALA A 126 7.28 16.29 16.25
C ALA A 126 7.61 15.18 15.23
N LEU A 127 6.81 14.10 15.17
CA LEU A 127 6.98 13.03 14.17
C LEU A 127 6.62 13.49 12.76
N TYR A 128 5.86 14.57 12.65
CA TYR A 128 5.21 15.00 11.42
C TYR A 128 5.64 16.41 10.98
N SER A 129 6.64 16.99 11.64
CA SER A 129 7.00 18.40 11.46
C SER A 129 7.45 18.76 10.04
N ASP A 130 7.86 17.77 9.25
CA ASP A 130 8.22 17.89 7.85
C ASP A 130 7.14 17.39 6.87
N ILE A 131 5.97 17.04 7.40
CA ILE A 131 4.79 16.64 6.61
C ILE A 131 3.77 17.77 6.69
N GLY A 132 2.98 17.91 5.65
CA GLY A 132 1.97 18.94 5.60
C GLY A 132 2.43 20.12 4.78
N THR A 133 2.31 19.97 3.50
CA THR A 133 2.36 21.07 2.56
C THR A 133 0.93 21.42 2.14
N PRO A 134 0.55 22.70 2.12
CA PRO A 134 -0.85 23.07 1.98
C PRO A 134 -1.47 22.78 0.61
N GLN A 135 -0.94 21.88 -0.18
CA GLN A 135 -1.31 22.02 -1.57
C GLN A 135 -1.95 20.86 -2.29
N VAL A 136 -1.72 19.58 -2.09
CA VAL A 136 -2.27 18.71 -3.14
C VAL A 136 -2.60 17.27 -2.76
N CYS A 137 -1.93 16.63 -1.84
CA CYS A 137 -2.08 15.20 -1.63
C CYS A 137 -2.27 14.86 -0.14
N ASP A 138 -3.23 15.48 0.46
CA ASP A 138 -3.47 15.45 1.91
C ASP A 138 -3.63 14.02 2.46
N GLY A 139 -4.32 13.15 1.71
CA GLY A 139 -4.44 11.74 2.06
C GLY A 139 -3.10 11.02 2.09
N VAL A 140 -2.21 11.32 1.15
CA VAL A 140 -0.84 10.76 1.10
C VAL A 140 -0.01 11.24 2.28
N GLU A 141 -0.15 12.50 2.67
CA GLU A 141 0.52 13.06 3.84
C GLU A 141 0.04 12.42 5.14
N ARG A 142 -1.28 12.18 5.28
CA ARG A 142 -1.86 11.44 6.41
C ARG A 142 -1.36 10.02 6.50
N LEU A 143 -1.23 9.35 5.36
CA LEU A 143 -0.68 7.99 5.31
C LEU A 143 0.78 7.95 5.72
N LYS A 144 1.58 8.88 5.23
CA LYS A 144 2.96 9.04 5.67
C LYS A 144 3.05 9.26 7.18
N ALA A 145 2.16 10.07 7.73
CA ALA A 145 2.04 10.27 9.17
C ALA A 145 1.63 8.98 9.90
N ALA A 146 0.68 8.22 9.36
CA ALA A 146 0.24 6.95 9.93
C ALA A 146 1.37 5.92 9.98
N GLN A 147 2.18 5.80 8.95
CA GLN A 147 3.36 4.93 8.96
C GLN A 147 4.34 5.31 10.07
N ARG A 148 4.62 6.61 10.21
CA ARG A 148 5.49 7.11 11.29
C ARG A 148 4.89 6.85 12.66
N TYR A 149 3.57 6.98 12.79
CA TYR A 149 2.86 6.69 14.03
C TYR A 149 3.00 5.22 14.44
N TYR A 150 2.78 4.29 13.52
CA TYR A 150 2.93 2.85 13.78
C TYR A 150 4.36 2.49 14.17
N TYR A 151 5.35 3.03 13.43
CA TYR A 151 6.76 2.82 13.79
C TYR A 151 7.06 3.33 15.19
N ASP A 152 6.68 4.57 15.52
CA ASP A 152 6.90 5.15 16.84
C ASP A 152 6.18 4.34 17.92
N PHE A 153 4.93 3.97 17.68
CA PHE A 153 4.12 3.20 18.61
C PHE A 153 4.77 1.84 18.92
N PHE A 154 4.94 1.01 17.91
CA PHE A 154 5.39 -0.37 18.14
C PHE A 154 6.88 -0.47 18.45
N PHE A 155 7.72 0.26 17.72
CA PHE A 155 9.16 0.14 17.83
C PHE A 155 9.74 0.95 19.00
N ARG A 156 9.28 2.19 19.18
CA ARG A 156 9.84 3.10 20.20
C ARG A 156 9.08 2.99 21.52
N ARG A 157 7.77 3.19 21.52
CA ARG A 157 6.96 3.19 22.73
C ARG A 157 6.76 1.79 23.33
N GLU A 158 6.41 0.81 22.51
CA GLU A 158 6.18 -0.58 22.96
C GLU A 158 7.44 -1.44 22.93
N GLY A 159 8.54 -0.98 22.35
CA GLY A 159 9.84 -1.65 22.39
C GLY A 159 9.95 -2.94 21.58
N LEU A 160 9.12 -3.14 20.55
CA LEU A 160 9.08 -4.35 19.73
C LEU A 160 10.22 -4.33 18.68
N LYS A 161 11.44 -4.55 19.11
CA LYS A 161 12.66 -4.46 18.27
C LYS A 161 12.84 -5.61 17.28
N PHE A 162 12.00 -6.60 17.34
CA PHE A 162 11.97 -7.73 16.40
C PHE A 162 11.08 -7.48 15.19
N LEU A 163 10.34 -6.38 15.17
CA LEU A 163 9.57 -5.94 14.00
C LEU A 163 10.49 -5.29 12.97
N THR A 164 10.25 -5.63 11.73
CA THR A 164 10.90 -5.04 10.56
C THR A 164 9.84 -4.32 9.74
N PHE A 165 9.94 -2.99 9.66
CA PHE A 165 8.92 -2.13 9.08
C PHE A 165 9.13 -1.93 7.58
N ASP A 166 8.06 -2.07 6.84
CA ASP A 166 8.07 -1.79 5.42
C ASP A 166 7.47 -0.42 5.05
N SER A 167 7.61 -0.05 3.79
CA SER A 167 7.16 1.23 3.25
C SER A 167 5.71 1.23 2.79
N MET A 168 4.86 0.29 3.22
CA MET A 168 3.54 -0.04 2.65
C MET A 168 3.67 -0.66 1.25
N GLY A 169 3.09 -1.84 0.99
CA GLY A 169 3.07 -2.49 -0.33
C GLY A 169 2.55 -1.54 -1.41
N TRP A 170 3.44 -0.77 -2.03
CA TRP A 170 3.06 0.21 -3.02
C TRP A 170 2.79 -0.46 -4.37
N ALA A 171 1.57 -0.30 -4.88
CA ALA A 171 1.11 -1.02 -6.05
C ALA A 171 1.63 -0.39 -7.35
N VAL A 172 2.59 -1.04 -7.99
CA VAL A 172 3.16 -0.58 -9.28
C VAL A 172 2.12 -0.59 -10.39
N HIS A 173 1.22 -1.57 -10.42
CA HIS A 173 0.19 -1.70 -11.44
C HIS A 173 -0.81 -0.54 -11.44
N GLN A 174 -0.99 0.16 -10.35
CA GLN A 174 -1.86 1.33 -10.26
C GLN A 174 -1.41 2.47 -11.18
N LEU A 175 -0.13 2.56 -11.53
CA LEU A 175 0.33 3.56 -12.52
C LEU A 175 -0.27 3.32 -13.91
N ASN A 176 -0.43 2.07 -14.28
CA ASN A 176 -1.05 1.71 -15.56
C ASN A 176 -2.58 1.84 -15.51
N GLN A 177 -3.15 1.88 -14.32
CA GLN A 177 -4.58 2.00 -14.09
C GLN A 177 -5.09 3.44 -14.19
N ILE A 178 -4.24 4.45 -14.09
CA ILE A 178 -4.65 5.86 -14.09
C ILE A 178 -5.54 6.22 -15.29
N ASP A 179 -5.17 5.77 -16.48
CA ASP A 179 -5.94 6.06 -17.70
C ASP A 179 -7.33 5.39 -17.68
N TYR A 180 -7.40 4.19 -17.12
CA TYR A 180 -8.65 3.47 -16.91
C TYR A 180 -9.55 4.19 -15.91
N ASP A 181 -9.04 4.52 -14.72
CA ASP A 181 -9.82 5.18 -13.67
C ASP A 181 -10.33 6.55 -14.11
N VAL A 182 -9.51 7.29 -14.85
CA VAL A 182 -9.91 8.57 -15.43
C VAL A 182 -10.96 8.38 -16.51
N ALA A 183 -10.88 7.30 -17.31
CA ALA A 183 -11.88 7.02 -18.34
C ALA A 183 -13.26 6.72 -17.75
N ASP A 184 -13.31 6.06 -16.60
CA ASP A 184 -14.55 5.69 -15.90
C ASP A 184 -15.23 6.87 -15.18
N LEU A 185 -14.53 7.99 -14.98
CA LEU A 185 -15.11 9.17 -14.38
C LEU A 185 -16.27 9.74 -15.21
N PRO A 186 -17.31 10.31 -14.55
CA PRO A 186 -18.43 10.95 -15.24
C PRO A 186 -17.97 11.97 -16.29
N ALA A 187 -18.71 12.08 -17.39
CA ALA A 187 -18.40 13.02 -18.48
C ALA A 187 -18.38 14.51 -18.04
N THR A 188 -18.97 14.82 -16.90
CA THR A 188 -18.99 16.16 -16.28
C THR A 188 -17.66 16.51 -15.59
N VAL A 189 -16.77 15.55 -15.40
CA VAL A 189 -15.49 15.70 -14.71
C VAL A 189 -14.40 16.12 -15.69
N ASP A 190 -13.54 17.05 -15.28
CA ASP A 190 -12.34 17.42 -16.03
C ASP A 190 -11.29 16.27 -15.94
N LYS A 191 -11.36 15.38 -16.91
CA LYS A 191 -10.49 14.18 -16.99
C LYS A 191 -9.02 14.53 -17.15
N THR A 192 -8.70 15.66 -17.78
CA THR A 192 -7.32 16.12 -17.93
C THR A 192 -6.75 16.52 -16.56
N TYR A 193 -7.51 17.28 -15.81
CA TYR A 193 -7.12 17.66 -14.44
C TYR A 193 -7.04 16.43 -13.52
N ALA A 194 -7.99 15.49 -13.64
CA ALA A 194 -7.97 14.24 -12.89
C ALA A 194 -6.67 13.46 -13.11
N LYS A 195 -6.28 13.28 -14.36
CA LYS A 195 -5.05 12.58 -14.72
C LYS A 195 -3.81 13.27 -14.15
N GLN A 196 -3.72 14.59 -14.29
CA GLN A 196 -2.61 15.36 -13.73
C GLN A 196 -2.53 15.26 -12.21
N LEU A 197 -3.67 15.31 -11.53
CA LEU A 197 -3.75 15.18 -10.07
C LEU A 197 -3.27 13.80 -9.62
N LEU A 198 -3.77 12.73 -10.24
CA LEU A 198 -3.35 11.35 -9.95
C LEU A 198 -1.85 11.16 -10.16
N GLN A 199 -1.34 11.57 -11.29
CA GLN A 199 0.08 11.46 -11.61
C GLN A 199 0.97 12.23 -10.63
N SER A 200 0.53 13.40 -10.16
CA SER A 200 1.30 14.21 -9.21
C SER A 200 1.28 13.66 -7.78
N CYS A 201 0.15 13.07 -7.35
CA CYS A 201 0.01 12.56 -6.00
C CYS A 201 0.56 11.15 -5.81
N HIS A 202 0.47 10.31 -6.83
CA HIS A 202 0.77 8.88 -6.76
C HIS A 202 2.22 8.53 -7.10
N SER A 203 3.17 9.38 -6.77
CA SER A 203 4.58 9.00 -6.81
C SER A 203 4.97 8.21 -5.56
N PHE A 204 5.88 7.26 -5.67
CA PHE A 204 6.41 6.52 -4.52
C PHE A 204 7.02 7.48 -3.47
N ALA A 205 7.73 8.50 -3.92
CA ALA A 205 8.35 9.50 -3.05
C ALA A 205 7.34 10.21 -2.13
N ASN A 206 6.13 10.47 -2.63
CA ASN A 206 5.09 11.12 -1.84
C ASN A 206 4.60 10.24 -0.68
N PHE A 207 4.61 8.93 -0.85
CA PHE A 207 4.19 7.97 0.19
C PHE A 207 5.32 7.59 1.16
N TYR A 208 6.58 7.81 0.77
CA TYR A 208 7.71 7.34 1.56
C TYR A 208 7.85 8.10 2.89
N PRO A 209 7.79 7.44 4.04
CA PRO A 209 7.75 8.11 5.35
C PRO A 209 9.12 8.63 5.82
N GLY A 210 10.19 8.23 5.14
CA GLY A 210 11.57 8.55 5.48
C GLY A 210 12.35 7.36 6.04
N ASP A 211 13.64 7.32 5.79
CA ASP A 211 14.57 6.21 6.08
C ASP A 211 14.53 5.72 7.53
N GLN A 212 14.27 6.62 8.46
CA GLN A 212 14.27 6.31 9.89
C GLN A 212 13.02 5.55 10.38
N TYR A 213 12.02 5.39 9.52
CA TYR A 213 10.77 4.73 9.84
C TYR A 213 10.54 3.46 9.02
N VAL A 214 11.49 3.10 8.15
CA VAL A 214 11.39 2.00 7.20
C VAL A 214 12.66 1.19 7.22
N ASP A 215 12.53 -0.12 7.31
CA ASP A 215 13.65 -1.05 7.15
C ASP A 215 13.72 -1.61 5.72
N TRP A 216 12.56 -1.72 5.05
CA TRP A 216 12.39 -2.29 3.72
C TRP A 216 11.49 -1.41 2.85
N VAL A 217 11.75 -1.42 1.55
CA VAL A 217 10.76 -0.97 0.56
C VAL A 217 9.98 -2.18 0.08
N SER A 218 8.66 -2.14 0.23
CA SER A 218 7.79 -3.17 -0.34
C SER A 218 7.02 -2.62 -1.54
N LEU A 219 6.94 -3.45 -2.58
CA LEU A 219 6.21 -3.18 -3.81
C LEU A 219 5.29 -4.35 -4.10
N ASP A 220 4.11 -4.04 -4.63
CA ASP A 220 3.19 -5.02 -5.18
C ASP A 220 3.18 -4.86 -6.70
N PHE A 221 3.49 -5.92 -7.41
CA PHE A 221 3.60 -5.89 -8.85
C PHE A 221 2.77 -6.99 -9.50
N TYR A 222 1.69 -6.55 -10.14
CA TYR A 222 0.83 -7.40 -10.93
C TYR A 222 0.79 -6.90 -12.38
N MET A 223 0.81 -7.83 -13.32
CA MET A 223 0.53 -7.55 -14.72
C MET A 223 -0.95 -7.80 -14.97
N ILE A 224 -1.79 -6.77 -14.83
CA ILE A 224 -3.24 -6.89 -14.87
C ILE A 224 -3.76 -6.27 -16.16
N ASP A 225 -4.58 -7.05 -16.88
CA ASP A 225 -5.43 -6.57 -17.95
C ASP A 225 -6.86 -6.38 -17.43
N TYR A 226 -7.52 -5.34 -17.87
CA TYR A 226 -8.89 -5.02 -17.46
C TYR A 226 -9.84 -5.30 -18.62
N TYR A 227 -10.72 -6.28 -18.45
CA TYR A 227 -11.71 -6.65 -19.47
C TYR A 227 -13.09 -6.15 -19.09
N ALA A 228 -13.79 -5.52 -20.04
CA ALA A 228 -15.13 -4.97 -19.83
C ALA A 228 -16.15 -6.03 -19.37
N LYS A 229 -15.93 -7.30 -19.74
CA LYS A 229 -16.77 -8.43 -19.29
C LYS A 229 -16.65 -8.74 -17.79
N ASP A 230 -15.51 -8.41 -17.16
CA ASP A 230 -15.19 -8.76 -15.78
C ASP A 230 -15.38 -7.56 -14.83
N TRP A 231 -15.47 -6.34 -15.40
CA TRP A 231 -15.56 -5.10 -14.65
C TRP A 231 -16.79 -4.30 -15.04
N PRO A 232 -17.87 -4.33 -14.24
CA PRO A 232 -19.07 -3.54 -14.50
C PRO A 232 -18.73 -2.04 -14.52
N GLY A 233 -19.06 -1.38 -15.62
CA GLY A 233 -18.74 0.04 -15.83
C GLY A 233 -17.71 0.28 -16.92
N LEU A 234 -16.85 -0.68 -17.23
CA LEU A 234 -15.97 -0.58 -18.38
C LEU A 234 -16.72 -0.64 -19.70
N THR A 235 -16.43 0.32 -20.57
CA THR A 235 -17.00 0.38 -21.92
C THR A 235 -16.13 -0.30 -22.98
N GLN A 236 -14.87 -0.63 -22.61
CA GLN A 236 -13.90 -1.29 -23.50
C GLN A 236 -12.86 -2.06 -22.66
N ASP A 237 -12.17 -3.00 -23.31
CA ASP A 237 -11.05 -3.70 -22.71
C ASP A 237 -9.81 -2.80 -22.69
N TYR A 238 -9.05 -2.88 -21.58
CA TYR A 238 -7.74 -2.27 -21.45
C TYR A 238 -6.70 -3.39 -21.29
N VAL A 239 -6.06 -3.74 -22.40
CA VAL A 239 -4.97 -4.71 -22.44
C VAL A 239 -3.65 -3.96 -22.45
N ILE A 240 -2.84 -4.20 -21.44
CA ILE A 240 -1.58 -3.50 -21.23
C ILE A 240 -0.44 -4.38 -21.74
N PRO A 241 0.38 -3.90 -22.69
CA PRO A 241 1.56 -4.65 -23.14
C PRO A 241 2.48 -5.01 -21.98
N ILE A 242 3.03 -6.22 -22.00
CA ILE A 242 3.96 -6.70 -20.94
C ILE A 242 5.14 -5.74 -20.77
N GLU A 243 5.61 -5.16 -21.86
CA GLU A 243 6.68 -4.19 -21.88
C GLU A 243 6.33 -2.92 -21.09
N ASP A 244 5.08 -2.49 -21.11
CA ASP A 244 4.61 -1.31 -20.38
C ASP A 244 4.50 -1.58 -18.88
N HIS A 245 4.13 -2.79 -18.47
CA HIS A 245 4.21 -3.20 -17.07
C HIS A 245 5.64 -3.12 -16.54
N PHE A 246 6.61 -3.63 -17.31
CA PHE A 246 8.02 -3.54 -16.92
C PHE A 246 8.58 -2.12 -17.00
N ALA A 247 8.06 -1.27 -17.88
CA ALA A 247 8.43 0.14 -17.93
C ALA A 247 7.93 0.89 -16.69
N ALA A 248 6.70 0.62 -16.24
CA ALA A 248 6.17 1.17 -15.00
C ALA A 248 6.99 0.72 -13.78
N LEU A 249 7.32 -0.57 -13.70
CA LEU A 249 8.17 -1.09 -12.64
C LEU A 249 9.57 -0.44 -12.62
N ASP A 250 10.19 -0.30 -13.78
CA ASP A 250 11.50 0.35 -13.91
C ASP A 250 11.44 1.82 -13.46
N ALA A 251 10.37 2.54 -13.79
CA ALA A 251 10.18 3.92 -13.34
C ALA A 251 10.08 4.02 -11.81
N VAL A 252 9.30 3.16 -11.18
CA VAL A 252 9.16 3.11 -9.72
C VAL A 252 10.49 2.75 -9.06
N LEU A 253 11.21 1.75 -9.57
CA LEU A 253 12.48 1.34 -8.99
C LEU A 253 13.56 2.44 -9.09
N ARG A 254 13.56 3.26 -10.14
CA ARG A 254 14.43 4.44 -10.22
C ARG A 254 14.06 5.49 -9.17
N GLU A 255 12.77 5.68 -8.94
CA GLU A 255 12.31 6.58 -7.88
C GLU A 255 12.73 6.05 -6.50
N VAL A 256 12.55 4.75 -6.25
CA VAL A 256 13.04 4.08 -5.02
C VAL A 256 14.53 4.27 -4.85
N GLN A 257 15.34 4.09 -5.90
CA GLN A 257 16.79 4.36 -5.82
C GLN A 257 17.13 5.80 -5.46
N THR A 258 16.25 6.75 -5.82
CA THR A 258 16.46 8.17 -5.51
C THR A 258 16.12 8.48 -4.07
N VAL A 259 14.99 7.97 -3.55
CA VAL A 259 14.48 8.34 -2.22
C VAL A 259 14.91 7.39 -1.11
N ALA A 260 15.20 6.14 -1.44
CA ALA A 260 15.58 5.09 -0.50
C ALA A 260 16.77 4.25 -1.01
N PRO A 261 17.91 4.86 -1.35
CA PRO A 261 19.02 4.21 -2.06
C PRO A 261 19.64 3.04 -1.32
N ASN A 262 19.53 3.01 -0.01
CA ASN A 262 20.16 2.01 0.85
C ASN A 262 19.17 0.97 1.43
N LYS A 263 17.89 1.04 1.02
CA LYS A 263 16.88 0.11 1.54
C LYS A 263 16.77 -1.10 0.63
N PRO A 264 16.72 -2.32 1.19
CA PRO A 264 16.38 -3.50 0.42
C PRO A 264 14.94 -3.38 -0.11
N VAL A 265 14.73 -3.89 -1.31
CA VAL A 265 13.41 -3.94 -1.96
C VAL A 265 12.89 -5.35 -1.92
N PHE A 266 11.64 -5.51 -1.55
CA PHE A 266 10.94 -6.77 -1.54
C PHE A 266 9.60 -6.63 -2.26
N PHE A 267 9.31 -7.54 -3.19
CA PHE A 267 7.99 -7.64 -3.79
C PHE A 267 7.11 -8.47 -2.86
N MET A 268 6.28 -7.78 -2.08
CA MET A 268 5.39 -8.43 -1.10
C MET A 268 4.25 -9.16 -1.77
N GLU A 269 3.83 -8.67 -2.92
CA GLU A 269 2.89 -9.33 -3.79
C GLU A 269 3.42 -9.28 -5.23
N PHE A 270 3.43 -10.43 -5.85
CA PHE A 270 3.89 -10.58 -7.22
C PHE A 270 3.06 -11.63 -7.94
N GLY A 271 2.44 -11.25 -9.04
CA GLY A 271 1.58 -12.18 -9.76
C GLY A 271 1.37 -11.81 -11.22
N PHE A 272 0.87 -12.79 -11.94
CA PHE A 272 0.47 -12.68 -13.34
C PHE A 272 -0.97 -13.14 -13.45
N PRO A 273 -1.82 -12.45 -14.23
CA PRO A 273 -3.20 -12.86 -14.39
C PRO A 273 -3.26 -14.19 -15.17
N ASP A 274 -4.14 -15.06 -14.70
CA ASP A 274 -4.57 -16.20 -15.50
C ASP A 274 -5.33 -15.68 -16.72
N GLY A 275 -4.97 -16.13 -17.92
CA GLY A 275 -5.73 -15.82 -19.14
C GLY A 275 -5.14 -14.72 -20.02
N MET A 276 -3.86 -14.41 -19.91
CA MET A 276 -3.19 -13.63 -20.95
C MET A 276 -3.52 -14.20 -22.33
N GLN A 277 -3.97 -13.35 -23.24
CA GLN A 277 -4.37 -13.76 -24.62
C GLN A 277 -3.21 -14.41 -25.40
N GLN A 278 -2.01 -14.38 -24.90
CA GLN A 278 -0.79 -14.92 -25.49
C GLN A 278 -0.53 -16.34 -25.00
N SER A 279 0.21 -17.11 -25.78
CA SER A 279 0.60 -18.45 -25.36
C SER A 279 1.43 -18.39 -24.07
N SER A 280 1.19 -19.36 -23.19
CA SER A 280 1.89 -19.45 -21.89
C SER A 280 3.43 -19.46 -22.03
N SER A 281 3.95 -20.06 -23.10
CA SER A 281 5.41 -20.09 -23.38
C SER A 281 5.93 -18.69 -23.77
N TRP A 282 5.19 -17.92 -24.55
CA TRP A 282 5.57 -16.57 -24.93
C TRP A 282 5.55 -15.65 -23.69
N ALA A 283 4.46 -15.71 -22.91
CA ALA A 283 4.34 -14.94 -21.67
C ALA A 283 5.50 -15.29 -20.70
N ALA A 284 5.76 -16.57 -20.47
CA ALA A 284 6.86 -17.00 -19.62
C ALA A 284 8.22 -16.48 -20.08
N GLN A 285 8.48 -16.47 -21.38
CA GLN A 285 9.73 -15.94 -21.94
C GLN A 285 9.86 -14.43 -21.70
N LYS A 286 8.81 -13.66 -21.97
CA LYS A 286 8.80 -12.21 -21.78
C LYS A 286 8.97 -11.83 -20.32
N ILE A 287 8.23 -12.51 -19.44
CA ILE A 287 8.32 -12.33 -17.99
C ILE A 287 9.75 -12.64 -17.51
N THR A 288 10.31 -13.79 -17.88
CA THR A 288 11.66 -14.18 -17.48
C THR A 288 12.70 -13.16 -17.96
N THR A 289 12.57 -12.70 -19.20
CA THR A 289 13.49 -11.69 -19.74
C THR A 289 13.36 -10.35 -19.03
N GLY A 290 12.12 -9.89 -18.81
CA GLY A 290 11.84 -8.65 -18.10
C GLY A 290 12.36 -8.67 -16.65
N LEU A 291 12.04 -9.73 -15.90
CA LEU A 291 12.52 -9.90 -14.53
C LEU A 291 14.03 -9.99 -14.45
N SER A 292 14.67 -10.74 -15.34
CA SER A 292 16.13 -10.83 -15.36
C SER A 292 16.79 -9.48 -15.57
N ARG A 293 16.23 -8.65 -16.45
CA ARG A 293 16.70 -7.27 -16.67
C ARG A 293 16.51 -6.40 -15.41
N ILE A 294 15.35 -6.48 -14.80
CA ILE A 294 15.03 -5.72 -13.58
C ILE A 294 15.96 -6.11 -12.44
N ILE A 295 16.10 -7.41 -12.16
CA ILE A 295 16.97 -7.90 -11.09
C ILE A 295 18.44 -7.50 -11.33
N ALA A 296 18.91 -7.57 -12.57
CA ALA A 296 20.27 -7.15 -12.93
C ALA A 296 20.49 -5.64 -12.79
N GLY A 297 19.47 -4.84 -13.04
CA GLY A 297 19.52 -3.38 -12.95
C GLY A 297 19.38 -2.84 -11.52
N TYR A 298 18.77 -3.61 -10.61
CA TYR A 298 18.40 -3.16 -9.28
C TYR A 298 18.87 -4.14 -8.18
N PRO A 299 20.13 -4.06 -7.77
CA PRO A 299 20.71 -4.99 -6.77
C PRO A 299 20.08 -4.87 -5.38
N GLN A 300 19.25 -3.85 -5.15
CA GLN A 300 18.47 -3.69 -3.92
C GLN A 300 17.32 -4.72 -3.81
N ILE A 301 16.95 -5.38 -4.90
CA ILE A 301 15.87 -6.39 -4.88
C ILE A 301 16.38 -7.64 -4.16
N ASN A 302 15.76 -7.95 -3.03
CA ASN A 302 16.19 -9.02 -2.14
C ASN A 302 15.20 -10.18 -2.07
N GLY A 303 13.98 -10.03 -2.57
CA GLY A 303 13.02 -11.11 -2.53
C GLY A 303 11.70 -10.83 -3.21
N PHE A 304 10.94 -11.92 -3.36
CA PHE A 304 9.62 -11.94 -3.98
C PHE A 304 8.69 -12.84 -3.18
N ALA A 305 7.48 -12.38 -2.91
CA ALA A 305 6.39 -13.23 -2.46
C ALA A 305 5.43 -13.43 -3.64
N MET A 306 5.36 -14.65 -4.15
CA MET A 306 4.41 -14.94 -5.22
C MET A 306 3.01 -15.10 -4.65
N TRP A 307 2.09 -14.35 -5.20
CA TRP A 307 0.68 -14.56 -4.99
C TRP A 307 0.20 -15.64 -5.96
N SER A 308 -0.17 -16.80 -5.43
CA SER A 308 -0.91 -17.82 -6.18
C SER A 308 -2.40 -17.63 -5.86
N GLY A 309 -2.98 -16.58 -6.36
CA GLY A 309 -4.41 -16.36 -6.22
C GLY A 309 -5.15 -17.36 -7.10
N HIS A 310 -5.51 -18.43 -6.56
CA HIS A 310 -6.79 -19.13 -6.49
C HIS A 310 -6.57 -20.54 -5.95
N PRO A 311 -7.40 -20.97 -5.04
CA PRO A 311 -7.52 -22.38 -4.73
C PRO A 311 -8.09 -23.13 -5.92
#